data_8e99b281e76d04accffda17033467a5b
#
_entry.id   8e99b281e76d04accffda17033467a5b
#
_cell.length_a   1.000
_cell.length_b   1.000
_cell.length_c   1.000
_cell.angle_alpha   90.00
_cell.angle_beta   90.00
_cell.angle_gamma   90.00
#
_symmetry.space_group_name_H-M   'P 1'
#
loop_
_entity.id
_entity.type
_entity.pdbx_description
1 polymer ?
#
loop_
_entity_poly.entity_id
_entity_poly.type
_entity_poly.pdbx_seq_one_letter_code
_entity_poly.pdbx_strand_id
1 'polypeptide(L)'
;MKTKKEAVIFDWAGTTVDYGCFAPVQAFSEVFKEAGIVPTMEEVREPMGMLKWDHIHTMLNMPRIKEEWKKKYGKEPGKEEADQLYARFEPALLKILNQYSDPKPYVLETVEKLREMGIKIGSTTGYTDLMMEIVAPAAKELGYAPDCWFSPDSTGGMGRPYPYMVFKNMEALKISSTGKVMKVGDTVSDILEGKNAGMFTIGILEGSSVMGLSLEEYESLSQEEQEKQREQAKK
;
A
#
# COMPACT_ATOMS: atom_id res chain seq x y z
N MET A 1 24.52 11.53 -19.72
CA MET A 1 25.03 10.52 -18.75
C MET A 1 23.85 9.98 -17.94
N LYS A 2 23.69 8.65 -17.82
CA LYS A 2 22.68 8.10 -16.89
C LYS A 2 23.16 8.40 -15.46
N THR A 3 22.36 9.13 -14.69
CA THR A 3 22.68 9.45 -13.29
C THR A 3 22.70 8.16 -12.48
N LYS A 4 23.82 7.87 -11.80
CA LYS A 4 23.91 6.70 -10.91
C LYS A 4 22.85 6.81 -9.80
N LYS A 5 22.10 5.77 -9.57
CA LYS A 5 21.12 5.73 -8.48
C LYS A 5 21.82 5.52 -7.15
N GLU A 6 21.33 6.21 -6.11
CA GLU A 6 21.88 6.19 -4.76
C GLU A 6 20.88 5.61 -3.74
N ALA A 7 19.56 5.65 -4.05
CA ALA A 7 18.55 5.03 -3.21
C ALA A 7 17.36 4.49 -4.02
N VAL A 8 16.70 3.53 -3.40
CA VAL A 8 15.36 3.05 -3.77
C VAL A 8 14.43 3.29 -2.58
N ILE A 9 13.26 3.86 -2.84
CA ILE A 9 12.20 4.06 -1.85
C ILE A 9 11.05 3.13 -2.20
N PHE A 10 10.86 2.11 -1.39
CA PHE A 10 9.81 1.10 -1.56
C PHE A 10 8.52 1.50 -0.83
N ASP A 11 7.39 1.05 -1.34
CA ASP A 11 6.18 0.86 -0.53
C ASP A 11 6.26 -0.44 0.27
N TRP A 12 5.29 -0.66 1.17
CA TRP A 12 5.20 -1.84 2.02
C TRP A 12 4.22 -2.89 1.48
N ALA A 13 2.97 -2.84 1.88
CA ALA A 13 1.96 -3.85 1.57
C ALA A 13 1.66 -3.94 0.06
N GLY A 14 1.74 -5.12 -0.52
CA GLY A 14 1.62 -5.33 -1.97
C GLY A 14 2.93 -5.12 -2.74
N THR A 15 3.92 -4.44 -2.14
CA THR A 15 5.23 -4.17 -2.75
C THR A 15 6.34 -4.99 -2.12
N THR A 16 6.60 -4.85 -0.83
CA THR A 16 7.67 -5.56 -0.12
C THR A 16 7.18 -6.63 0.85
N VAL A 17 6.00 -6.44 1.40
CA VAL A 17 5.32 -7.41 2.29
C VAL A 17 3.87 -7.59 1.82
N ASP A 18 3.16 -8.54 2.44
CA ASP A 18 1.72 -8.78 2.20
C ASP A 18 1.42 -8.97 0.70
N TYR A 19 1.79 -10.12 0.15
CA TYR A 19 1.53 -10.47 -1.24
C TYR A 19 0.02 -10.37 -1.55
N GLY A 20 -0.36 -9.50 -2.50
CA GLY A 20 -1.76 -9.20 -2.84
C GLY A 20 -2.45 -8.18 -1.95
N CYS A 21 -1.75 -7.64 -0.93
CA CYS A 21 -2.24 -6.61 -0.01
C CYS A 21 -3.56 -6.99 0.67
N PHE A 22 -3.57 -8.13 1.38
CA PHE A 22 -4.80 -8.70 1.98
C PHE A 22 -5.16 -8.12 3.34
N ALA A 23 -4.20 -7.68 4.16
CA ALA A 23 -4.51 -7.15 5.50
C ALA A 23 -5.53 -6.00 5.46
N PRO A 24 -5.34 -4.91 4.69
CA PRO A 24 -6.33 -3.84 4.61
C PRO A 24 -7.65 -4.32 3.99
N VAL A 25 -7.60 -5.17 2.96
CA VAL A 25 -8.78 -5.70 2.28
C VAL A 25 -9.68 -6.46 3.24
N GLN A 26 -9.09 -7.32 4.09
CA GLN A 26 -9.83 -8.07 5.09
C GLN A 26 -10.47 -7.14 6.12
N ALA A 27 -9.73 -6.16 6.63
CA ALA A 27 -10.24 -5.20 7.61
C ALA A 27 -11.37 -4.33 7.03
N PHE A 28 -11.24 -3.82 5.80
CA PHE A 28 -12.31 -3.07 5.14
C PHE A 28 -13.56 -3.92 4.96
N SER A 29 -13.41 -5.15 4.44
CA SER A 29 -14.54 -6.07 4.27
C SER A 29 -15.27 -6.34 5.58
N GLU A 30 -14.53 -6.54 6.67
CA GLU A 30 -15.08 -6.82 8.00
C GLU A 30 -15.94 -5.67 8.53
N VAL A 31 -15.41 -4.44 8.54
CA VAL A 31 -16.15 -3.29 9.09
C VAL A 31 -17.40 -2.94 8.29
N PHE A 32 -17.37 -3.13 6.97
CA PHE A 32 -18.56 -2.96 6.14
C PHE A 32 -19.60 -4.07 6.38
N LYS A 33 -19.16 -5.33 6.54
CA LYS A 33 -20.04 -6.45 6.90
C LYS A 33 -20.68 -6.25 8.27
N GLU A 34 -19.93 -5.77 9.27
CA GLU A 34 -20.48 -5.43 10.59
C GLU A 34 -21.53 -4.31 10.48
N ALA A 35 -21.35 -3.36 9.59
CA ALA A 35 -22.38 -2.37 9.27
C ALA A 35 -23.54 -2.97 8.42
N GLY A 36 -23.45 -4.26 8.03
CA GLY A 36 -24.45 -5.01 7.26
C GLY A 36 -24.50 -4.61 5.79
N ILE A 37 -23.41 -4.15 5.26
CA ILE A 37 -23.17 -3.92 3.84
C ILE A 37 -22.04 -4.89 3.42
N VAL A 38 -22.29 -5.76 2.46
CA VAL A 38 -21.26 -6.69 1.96
C VAL A 38 -20.62 -6.10 0.69
N PRO A 39 -19.42 -5.51 0.78
CA PRO A 39 -18.75 -4.97 -0.40
C PRO A 39 -18.27 -6.10 -1.30
N THR A 40 -18.18 -5.84 -2.61
CA THR A 40 -17.47 -6.73 -3.52
C THR A 40 -15.96 -6.54 -3.37
N MET A 41 -15.18 -7.52 -3.80
CA MET A 41 -13.72 -7.42 -3.78
C MET A 41 -13.22 -6.25 -4.65
N GLU A 42 -13.88 -5.99 -5.78
CA GLU A 42 -13.57 -4.85 -6.65
C GLU A 42 -13.77 -3.53 -5.92
N GLU A 43 -14.91 -3.34 -5.24
CA GLU A 43 -15.22 -2.13 -4.46
C GLU A 43 -14.23 -1.89 -3.32
N VAL A 44 -13.75 -2.96 -2.67
CA VAL A 44 -12.71 -2.83 -1.63
C VAL A 44 -11.37 -2.45 -2.23
N ARG A 45 -11.02 -2.95 -3.41
CA ARG A 45 -9.69 -2.77 -4.00
C ARG A 45 -9.53 -1.48 -4.81
N GLU A 46 -10.60 -0.94 -5.37
CA GLU A 46 -10.55 0.27 -6.21
C GLU A 46 -9.84 1.46 -5.53
N PRO A 47 -10.12 1.81 -4.25
CA PRO A 47 -9.43 2.93 -3.59
C PRO A 47 -8.11 2.54 -2.89
N MET A 48 -7.50 1.39 -3.20
CA MET A 48 -6.26 0.99 -2.54
C MET A 48 -5.13 1.99 -2.77
N GLY A 49 -4.29 2.16 -1.74
CA GLY A 49 -3.21 3.14 -1.73
C GLY A 49 -3.59 4.52 -1.19
N MET A 50 -4.88 4.82 -1.03
CA MET A 50 -5.35 6.02 -0.33
C MET A 50 -5.12 5.95 1.18
N LEU A 51 -5.20 7.09 1.87
CA LEU A 51 -5.34 7.13 3.32
C LEU A 51 -6.55 6.29 3.74
N LYS A 52 -6.48 5.59 4.85
CA LYS A 52 -7.50 4.60 5.24
C LYS A 52 -8.88 5.22 5.45
N TRP A 53 -8.92 6.43 5.99
CA TRP A 53 -10.17 7.18 6.13
C TRP A 53 -10.76 7.56 4.77
N ASP A 54 -9.94 8.09 3.85
CA ASP A 54 -10.37 8.47 2.50
C ASP A 54 -10.85 7.25 1.70
N HIS A 55 -10.21 6.10 1.90
CA HIS A 55 -10.63 4.83 1.32
C HIS A 55 -12.05 4.45 1.76
N ILE A 56 -12.32 4.46 3.06
CA ILE A 56 -13.68 4.18 3.62
C ILE A 56 -14.69 5.17 3.07
N HIS A 57 -14.36 6.46 3.08
CA HIS A 57 -15.23 7.51 2.56
C HIS A 57 -15.53 7.32 1.06
N THR A 58 -14.54 6.93 0.28
CA THR A 58 -14.70 6.60 -1.14
C THR A 58 -15.62 5.40 -1.33
N MET A 59 -15.42 4.31 -0.60
CA MET A 59 -16.29 3.13 -0.65
C MET A 59 -17.74 3.49 -0.31
N LEU A 60 -17.98 4.28 0.75
CA LEU A 60 -19.33 4.73 1.15
C LEU A 60 -20.04 5.54 0.04
N ASN A 61 -19.28 6.22 -0.82
CA ASN A 61 -19.84 7.01 -1.92
C ASN A 61 -19.98 6.22 -3.24
N MET A 62 -19.54 4.97 -3.31
CA MET A 62 -19.79 4.11 -4.47
C MET A 62 -21.30 3.88 -4.67
N PRO A 63 -21.82 3.95 -5.90
CA PRO A 63 -23.25 3.95 -6.16
C PRO A 63 -24.01 2.81 -5.48
N ARG A 64 -23.52 1.57 -5.58
CA ARG A 64 -24.17 0.39 -4.98
C ARG A 64 -24.14 0.43 -3.45
N ILE A 65 -22.99 0.70 -2.86
CA ILE A 65 -22.81 0.76 -1.40
C ILE A 65 -23.68 1.87 -0.81
N LYS A 66 -23.66 3.05 -1.45
CA LYS A 66 -24.48 4.21 -1.04
C LYS A 66 -25.98 3.91 -1.07
N GLU A 67 -26.44 3.22 -2.12
CA GLU A 67 -27.84 2.81 -2.24
C GLU A 67 -28.22 1.77 -1.17
N GLU A 68 -27.39 0.76 -0.93
CA GLU A 68 -27.63 -0.23 0.12
C GLU A 68 -27.64 0.40 1.51
N TRP A 69 -26.73 1.35 1.75
CA TRP A 69 -26.70 2.13 3.00
C TRP A 69 -28.01 2.90 3.20
N LYS A 70 -28.46 3.62 2.16
CA LYS A 70 -29.71 4.37 2.20
C LYS A 70 -30.94 3.48 2.44
N LYS A 71 -30.98 2.30 1.81
CA LYS A 71 -32.05 1.31 2.04
C LYS A 71 -32.06 0.82 3.49
N LYS A 72 -30.90 0.61 4.08
CA LYS A 72 -30.77 0.05 5.42
C LYS A 72 -31.00 1.09 6.53
N TYR A 73 -30.40 2.27 6.39
CA TYR A 73 -30.35 3.28 7.46
C TYR A 73 -31.28 4.48 7.21
N GLY A 74 -31.98 4.54 6.07
CA GLY A 74 -32.91 5.61 5.71
C GLY A 74 -32.25 6.94 5.36
N LYS A 75 -30.91 7.03 5.36
CA LYS A 75 -30.12 8.22 5.02
C LYS A 75 -28.90 7.87 4.17
N GLU A 76 -28.42 8.83 3.42
CA GLU A 76 -27.15 8.66 2.71
C GLU A 76 -25.98 8.66 3.71
N PRO A 77 -24.91 7.88 3.46
CA PRO A 77 -23.71 7.91 4.29
C PRO A 77 -22.94 9.20 4.07
N GLY A 78 -22.29 9.69 5.11
CA GLY A 78 -21.48 10.90 5.08
C GLY A 78 -20.22 10.77 5.92
N LYS A 79 -19.70 11.91 6.35
CA LYS A 79 -18.48 11.96 7.15
C LYS A 79 -18.62 11.21 8.48
N GLU A 80 -19.75 11.36 9.16
CA GLU A 80 -20.00 10.71 10.44
C GLU A 80 -19.94 9.18 10.33
N GLU A 81 -20.50 8.62 9.28
CA GLU A 81 -20.45 7.19 8.99
C GLU A 81 -19.05 6.72 8.64
N ALA A 82 -18.30 7.52 7.89
CA ALA A 82 -16.88 7.24 7.62
C ALA A 82 -16.04 7.25 8.91
N ASP A 83 -16.26 8.23 9.80
CA ASP A 83 -15.60 8.30 11.12
C ASP A 83 -15.91 7.06 11.97
N GLN A 84 -17.18 6.62 11.99
CA GLN A 84 -17.61 5.43 12.74
C GLN A 84 -16.99 4.13 12.19
N LEU A 85 -16.94 3.96 10.88
CA LEU A 85 -16.31 2.79 10.26
C LEU A 85 -14.79 2.80 10.45
N TYR A 86 -14.16 3.97 10.33
CA TYR A 86 -12.72 4.10 10.55
C TYR A 86 -12.31 3.77 11.99
N ALA A 87 -13.11 4.21 12.97
CA ALA A 87 -12.90 3.89 14.38
C ALA A 87 -12.94 2.38 14.68
N ARG A 88 -13.64 1.59 13.87
CA ARG A 88 -13.65 0.11 13.95
C ARG A 88 -12.57 -0.53 13.09
N PHE A 89 -12.25 0.08 11.95
CA PHE A 89 -11.28 -0.43 11.00
C PHE A 89 -9.88 -0.53 11.60
N GLU A 90 -9.42 0.53 12.25
CA GLU A 90 -8.06 0.56 12.80
C GLU A 90 -7.81 -0.55 13.83
N PRO A 91 -8.65 -0.76 14.86
CA PRO A 91 -8.49 -1.89 15.78
C PRO A 91 -8.58 -3.27 15.12
N ALA A 92 -9.43 -3.42 14.09
CA ALA A 92 -9.54 -4.67 13.34
C ALA A 92 -8.27 -4.98 12.57
N LEU A 93 -7.72 -3.97 11.88
CA LEU A 93 -6.48 -4.10 11.12
C LEU A 93 -5.28 -4.40 12.04
N LEU A 94 -5.12 -3.66 13.15
CA LEU A 94 -4.01 -3.85 14.08
C LEU A 94 -3.90 -5.29 14.61
N LYS A 95 -5.02 -5.98 14.79
CA LYS A 95 -5.04 -7.37 15.28
C LYS A 95 -4.45 -8.39 14.30
N ILE A 96 -4.46 -8.08 13.01
CA ILE A 96 -4.06 -9.03 11.96
C ILE A 96 -2.75 -8.65 11.26
N LEU A 97 -2.26 -7.41 11.44
CA LEU A 97 -1.13 -6.87 10.66
C LEU A 97 0.13 -7.71 10.73
N ASN A 98 0.45 -8.28 11.89
CA ASN A 98 1.65 -9.11 12.03
C ASN A 98 1.60 -10.39 11.16
N GLN A 99 0.40 -10.88 10.82
CA GLN A 99 0.19 -12.05 9.96
C GLN A 99 0.43 -11.74 8.48
N TYR A 100 0.53 -10.46 8.13
CA TYR A 100 0.71 -9.94 6.78
C TYR A 100 2.02 -9.14 6.64
N SER A 101 3.02 -9.46 7.47
CA SER A 101 4.32 -8.79 7.47
C SER A 101 5.42 -9.59 6.77
N ASP A 102 5.08 -10.75 6.21
CA ASP A 102 6.02 -11.60 5.49
C ASP A 102 6.55 -10.89 4.24
N PRO A 103 7.88 -10.86 4.04
CA PRO A 103 8.47 -10.36 2.81
C PRO A 103 7.99 -11.16 1.60
N LYS A 104 7.63 -10.45 0.54
CA LYS A 104 7.26 -11.09 -0.74
C LYS A 104 8.46 -11.83 -1.34
N PRO A 105 8.22 -12.83 -2.22
CA PRO A 105 9.28 -13.51 -2.96
C PRO A 105 10.25 -12.52 -3.60
N TYR A 106 11.54 -12.82 -3.54
CA TYR A 106 12.66 -12.05 -4.12
C TYR A 106 12.94 -10.67 -3.50
N VAL A 107 12.19 -10.24 -2.47
CA VAL A 107 12.43 -8.94 -1.82
C VAL A 107 13.75 -8.94 -1.07
N LEU A 108 14.02 -9.97 -0.29
CA LEU A 108 15.26 -10.04 0.52
C LEU A 108 16.50 -10.06 -0.37
N GLU A 109 16.53 -10.89 -1.40
CA GLU A 109 17.63 -10.98 -2.36
C GLU A 109 17.81 -9.68 -3.15
N THR A 110 16.69 -9.01 -3.50
CA THR A 110 16.74 -7.73 -4.21
C THR A 110 17.34 -6.64 -3.33
N VAL A 111 16.91 -6.55 -2.07
CA VAL A 111 17.44 -5.57 -1.11
C VAL A 111 18.92 -5.82 -0.83
N GLU A 112 19.34 -7.08 -0.66
CA GLU A 112 20.73 -7.43 -0.47
C GLU A 112 21.59 -6.99 -1.66
N LYS A 113 21.19 -7.31 -2.88
CA LYS A 113 21.89 -6.89 -4.12
C LYS A 113 21.96 -5.37 -4.25
N LEU A 114 20.88 -4.64 -3.91
CA LEU A 114 20.91 -3.18 -3.93
C LEU A 114 21.93 -2.63 -2.93
N ARG A 115 22.00 -3.20 -1.73
CA ARG A 115 22.98 -2.81 -0.70
C ARG A 115 24.42 -3.11 -1.10
N GLU A 116 24.67 -4.26 -1.73
CA GLU A 116 25.99 -4.58 -2.32
C GLU A 116 26.42 -3.56 -3.38
N MET A 117 25.46 -2.98 -4.12
CA MET A 117 25.72 -1.91 -5.09
C MET A 117 25.90 -0.53 -4.44
N GLY A 118 25.81 -0.45 -3.09
CA GLY A 118 25.89 0.79 -2.33
C GLY A 118 24.62 1.65 -2.43
N ILE A 119 23.47 1.07 -2.78
CA ILE A 119 22.17 1.73 -2.88
C ILE A 119 21.46 1.64 -1.52
N LYS A 120 21.03 2.77 -1.00
CA LYS A 120 20.29 2.89 0.26
C LYS A 120 18.82 2.52 0.05
N ILE A 121 18.20 2.01 1.10
CA ILE A 121 16.81 1.53 1.07
C ILE A 121 15.96 2.42 1.97
N GLY A 122 15.09 3.22 1.37
CA GLY A 122 14.06 3.96 2.09
C GLY A 122 12.69 3.33 1.90
N SER A 123 11.70 3.82 2.64
CA SER A 123 10.32 3.38 2.44
C SER A 123 9.30 4.46 2.76
N THR A 124 8.17 4.42 2.05
CA THR A 124 6.94 5.16 2.36
C THR A 124 5.78 4.19 2.49
N THR A 125 4.73 4.57 3.18
CA THR A 125 3.58 3.70 3.41
C THR A 125 2.28 4.49 3.50
N GLY A 126 1.15 3.85 3.22
CA GLY A 126 -0.17 4.35 3.55
C GLY A 126 -0.65 3.94 4.95
N TYR A 127 0.17 3.20 5.71
CA TYR A 127 -0.09 2.87 7.09
C TYR A 127 0.24 4.05 8.02
N THR A 128 -0.44 4.12 9.18
CA THR A 128 -0.10 5.05 10.27
C THR A 128 1.15 4.59 11.01
N ASP A 129 1.74 5.48 11.84
CA ASP A 129 2.86 5.10 12.70
C ASP A 129 2.51 3.92 13.59
N LEU A 130 1.30 3.90 14.18
CA LEU A 130 0.81 2.81 15.03
C LEU A 130 0.77 1.46 14.29
N MET A 131 0.35 1.45 13.03
CA MET A 131 0.38 0.25 12.19
C MET A 131 1.81 -0.19 11.90
N MET A 132 2.70 0.76 11.64
CA MET A 132 4.10 0.49 11.35
C MET A 132 4.89 0.01 12.56
N GLU A 133 4.48 0.36 13.79
CA GLU A 133 5.03 -0.21 15.03
C GLU A 133 4.80 -1.74 15.14
N ILE A 134 3.86 -2.29 14.38
CA ILE A 134 3.62 -3.74 14.29
C ILE A 134 4.34 -4.32 13.07
N VAL A 135 4.13 -3.74 11.90
CA VAL A 135 4.62 -4.31 10.62
C VAL A 135 6.15 -4.26 10.52
N ALA A 136 6.77 -3.12 10.88
CA ALA A 136 8.21 -2.96 10.67
C ALA A 136 9.06 -3.89 11.56
N PRO A 137 8.77 -4.08 12.87
CA PRO A 137 9.45 -5.09 13.68
C PRO A 137 9.23 -6.51 13.17
N ALA A 138 8.00 -6.90 12.82
CA ALA A 138 7.69 -8.24 12.33
C ALA A 138 8.42 -8.54 11.02
N ALA A 139 8.40 -7.63 10.04
CA ALA A 139 9.14 -7.77 8.80
C ALA A 139 10.66 -7.84 9.02
N LYS A 140 11.19 -7.08 10.00
CA LYS A 140 12.60 -7.12 10.38
C LYS A 140 13.02 -8.47 10.93
N GLU A 141 12.21 -9.10 11.77
CA GLU A 141 12.47 -10.46 12.27
C GLU A 141 12.56 -11.47 11.13
N LEU A 142 11.84 -11.23 10.03
CA LEU A 142 11.84 -12.04 8.81
C LEU A 142 12.91 -11.61 7.79
N GLY A 143 13.76 -10.63 8.14
CA GLY A 143 14.92 -10.20 7.35
C GLY A 143 14.72 -8.93 6.53
N TYR A 144 13.51 -8.35 6.46
CA TYR A 144 13.28 -7.10 5.73
C TYR A 144 13.28 -5.88 6.65
N ALA A 145 14.28 -5.01 6.48
CA ALA A 145 14.35 -3.74 7.18
C ALA A 145 14.94 -2.65 6.26
N PRO A 146 14.18 -1.63 5.85
CA PRO A 146 14.72 -0.46 5.18
C PRO A 146 15.59 0.37 6.15
N ASP A 147 16.46 1.24 5.62
CA ASP A 147 17.33 2.13 6.42
C ASP A 147 16.50 3.21 7.13
N CYS A 148 15.38 3.60 6.53
CA CYS A 148 14.36 4.45 7.16
C CYS A 148 12.98 4.22 6.48
N TRP A 149 11.91 4.55 7.19
CA TRP A 149 10.56 4.59 6.65
C TRP A 149 9.79 5.80 7.18
N PHE A 150 8.82 6.28 6.41
CA PHE A 150 7.96 7.40 6.77
C PHE A 150 6.51 7.10 6.41
N SER A 151 5.62 7.40 7.34
CA SER A 151 4.18 7.34 7.23
C SER A 151 3.58 8.72 6.96
N PRO A 152 2.27 8.83 6.67
CA PRO A 152 1.57 10.11 6.57
C PRO A 152 1.63 10.94 7.87
N ASP A 153 1.73 10.29 9.03
CA ASP A 153 1.81 10.98 10.34
C ASP A 153 3.05 11.88 10.41
N SER A 154 4.16 11.42 9.83
CA SER A 154 5.40 12.20 9.73
C SER A 154 5.28 13.49 8.89
N THR A 155 4.23 13.63 8.10
CA THR A 155 3.97 14.74 7.17
C THR A 155 2.69 15.52 7.48
N GLY A 156 2.20 15.41 8.72
CA GLY A 156 0.97 16.07 9.17
C GLY A 156 -0.28 15.57 8.43
N GLY A 157 -0.33 14.28 8.09
CA GLY A 157 -1.44 13.65 7.38
C GLY A 157 -1.38 13.80 5.85
N MET A 158 -0.39 14.50 5.30
CA MET A 158 -0.22 14.65 3.87
C MET A 158 0.51 13.45 3.27
N GLY A 159 -0.22 12.33 3.15
CA GLY A 159 0.24 11.12 2.49
C GLY A 159 0.23 11.23 0.97
N ARG A 160 0.32 10.08 0.28
CA ARG A 160 0.23 10.02 -1.18
C ARG A 160 -1.05 10.67 -1.71
N PRO A 161 -1.01 11.35 -2.83
CA PRO A 161 0.08 11.46 -3.81
C PRO A 161 1.05 12.60 -3.54
N TYR A 162 1.03 13.23 -2.35
CA TYR A 162 2.02 14.25 -1.99
C TYR A 162 3.40 13.63 -1.86
N PRO A 163 4.49 14.29 -2.32
CA PRO A 163 5.84 13.72 -2.34
C PRO A 163 6.60 13.87 -1.02
N TYR A 164 5.93 14.27 0.05
CA TYR A 164 6.61 14.71 1.28
C TYR A 164 7.29 13.56 2.03
N MET A 165 6.69 12.37 2.08
CA MET A 165 7.32 11.19 2.70
C MET A 165 8.58 10.78 1.93
N VAL A 166 8.57 10.90 0.60
CA VAL A 166 9.74 10.66 -0.25
C VAL A 166 10.85 11.67 0.06
N PHE A 167 10.53 12.95 0.22
CA PHE A 167 11.52 13.98 0.57
C PHE A 167 12.11 13.77 1.97
N LYS A 168 11.31 13.30 2.95
CA LYS A 168 11.83 12.90 4.26
C LYS A 168 12.79 11.72 4.17
N ASN A 169 12.52 10.74 3.32
CA ASN A 169 13.46 9.66 3.02
C ASN A 169 14.78 10.22 2.45
N MET A 170 14.70 11.14 1.49
CA MET A 170 15.91 11.77 0.90
C MET A 170 16.74 12.49 1.94
N GLU A 171 16.09 13.25 2.83
CA GLU A 171 16.75 13.95 3.94
C GLU A 171 17.44 12.95 4.88
N ALA A 172 16.74 11.93 5.37
CA ALA A 172 17.28 10.92 6.26
C ALA A 172 18.44 10.14 5.63
N LEU A 173 18.33 9.81 4.34
CA LEU A 173 19.35 9.09 3.57
C LEU A 173 20.47 10.02 3.05
N LYS A 174 20.36 11.35 3.26
CA LYS A 174 21.33 12.36 2.80
C LYS A 174 21.53 12.33 1.29
N ILE A 175 20.44 12.33 0.52
CA ILE A 175 20.47 12.34 -0.95
C ILE A 175 20.00 13.68 -1.48
N SER A 176 20.83 14.33 -2.28
CA SER A 176 20.67 15.70 -2.72
C SER A 176 19.84 15.90 -4.00
N SER A 177 19.43 14.81 -4.68
CA SER A 177 18.75 14.93 -5.97
C SER A 177 17.74 13.80 -6.18
N THR A 178 16.52 14.16 -6.58
CA THR A 178 15.45 13.21 -6.93
C THR A 178 15.84 12.32 -8.13
N GLY A 179 16.66 12.84 -9.05
CA GLY A 179 17.19 12.07 -10.17
C GLY A 179 18.09 10.87 -9.76
N LYS A 180 18.56 10.84 -8.52
CA LYS A 180 19.36 9.73 -7.94
C LYS A 180 18.53 8.70 -7.17
N VAL A 181 17.22 8.91 -7.09
CA VAL A 181 16.30 8.04 -6.35
C VAL A 181 15.33 7.37 -7.30
N MET A 182 14.86 6.19 -6.93
CA MET A 182 13.74 5.50 -7.58
C MET A 182 12.65 5.27 -6.55
N LYS A 183 11.38 5.47 -6.94
CA LYS A 183 10.21 5.05 -6.17
C LYS A 183 9.69 3.73 -6.74
N VAL A 184 9.41 2.79 -5.86
CA VAL A 184 8.84 1.48 -6.21
C VAL A 184 7.57 1.27 -5.38
N GLY A 185 6.48 0.90 -6.03
CA GLY A 185 5.21 0.64 -5.38
C GLY A 185 4.25 -0.09 -6.30
N ASP A 186 3.11 -0.50 -5.77
CA ASP A 186 2.15 -1.34 -6.49
C ASP A 186 0.84 -0.62 -6.82
N THR A 187 0.64 0.59 -6.28
CA THR A 187 -0.58 1.37 -6.49
C THR A 187 -0.38 2.59 -7.39
N VAL A 188 -1.47 3.08 -7.98
CA VAL A 188 -1.47 4.36 -8.70
C VAL A 188 -0.98 5.50 -7.81
N SER A 189 -1.33 5.48 -6.51
CA SER A 189 -0.88 6.49 -5.55
C SER A 189 0.63 6.50 -5.36
N ASP A 190 1.30 5.33 -5.42
CA ASP A 190 2.77 5.22 -5.39
C ASP A 190 3.41 5.85 -6.63
N ILE A 191 2.84 5.55 -7.78
CA ILE A 191 3.32 6.10 -9.06
C ILE A 191 3.18 7.62 -9.07
N LEU A 192 2.06 8.14 -8.59
CA LEU A 192 1.83 9.58 -8.48
C LEU A 192 2.77 10.24 -7.46
N GLU A 193 2.99 9.63 -6.29
CA GLU A 193 3.96 10.11 -5.28
C GLU A 193 5.35 10.29 -5.90
N GLY A 194 5.86 9.27 -6.59
CA GLY A 194 7.16 9.33 -7.24
C GLY A 194 7.23 10.33 -8.41
N LYS A 195 6.17 10.40 -9.24
CA LYS A 195 6.08 11.38 -10.32
C LYS A 195 6.03 12.82 -9.79
N ASN A 196 5.25 13.08 -8.75
CA ASN A 196 5.16 14.38 -8.11
C ASN A 196 6.48 14.80 -7.45
N ALA A 197 7.30 13.83 -7.03
CA ALA A 197 8.66 14.05 -6.58
C ALA A 197 9.67 14.24 -7.73
N GLY A 198 9.29 14.07 -8.98
CA GLY A 198 10.20 14.10 -10.12
C GLY A 198 11.18 12.92 -10.18
N MET A 199 10.77 11.75 -9.64
CA MET A 199 11.59 10.55 -9.60
C MET A 199 11.28 9.59 -10.74
N PHE A 200 12.21 8.68 -11.01
CA PHE A 200 11.92 7.49 -11.79
C PHE A 200 11.07 6.54 -10.93
N THR A 201 9.94 6.08 -11.46
CA THR A 201 8.98 5.22 -10.76
C THR A 201 8.86 3.85 -11.42
N ILE A 202 8.71 2.82 -10.59
CA ILE A 202 8.54 1.43 -10.99
C ILE A 202 7.26 0.92 -10.35
N GLY A 203 6.34 0.41 -11.16
CA GLY A 203 5.14 -0.29 -10.70
C GLY A 203 5.41 -1.78 -10.50
N ILE A 204 5.03 -2.32 -9.36
CA ILE A 204 5.00 -3.76 -9.11
C ILE A 204 3.64 -4.29 -9.54
N LEU A 205 3.63 -5.31 -10.37
CA LEU A 205 2.40 -5.94 -10.86
C LEU A 205 2.11 -7.23 -10.09
N GLU A 206 3.09 -8.12 -10.00
CA GLU A 206 2.94 -9.41 -9.35
C GLU A 206 2.84 -9.27 -7.84
N GLY A 207 1.78 -9.83 -7.27
CA GLY A 207 1.48 -9.70 -5.85
C GLY A 207 1.11 -8.29 -5.42
N SER A 208 0.66 -7.45 -6.36
CA SER A 208 0.15 -6.11 -6.10
C SER A 208 -1.28 -6.13 -5.56
N SER A 209 -1.68 -5.03 -4.93
CA SER A 209 -3.07 -4.78 -4.55
C SER A 209 -4.03 -4.74 -5.74
N VAL A 210 -3.53 -4.30 -6.91
CA VAL A 210 -4.30 -4.25 -8.17
C VAL A 210 -4.58 -5.65 -8.70
N MET A 211 -3.58 -6.55 -8.70
CA MET A 211 -3.76 -7.95 -9.10
C MET A 211 -4.64 -8.71 -8.11
N GLY A 212 -4.41 -8.51 -6.81
CA GLY A 212 -5.27 -8.97 -5.74
C GLY A 212 -5.35 -10.48 -5.55
N LEU A 213 -4.39 -11.24 -6.07
CA LEU A 213 -4.26 -12.67 -5.88
C LEU A 213 -3.29 -12.98 -4.74
N SER A 214 -3.52 -14.05 -4.00
CA SER A 214 -2.51 -14.62 -3.11
C SER A 214 -1.38 -15.27 -3.93
N LEU A 215 -0.25 -15.54 -3.27
CA LEU A 215 0.86 -16.24 -3.93
C LEU A 215 0.42 -17.61 -4.46
N GLU A 216 -0.32 -18.37 -3.63
CA GLU A 216 -0.81 -19.70 -4.00
C GLU A 216 -1.78 -19.63 -5.21
N GLU A 217 -2.71 -18.66 -5.21
CA GLU A 217 -3.60 -18.44 -6.34
C GLU A 217 -2.81 -18.10 -7.61
N TYR A 218 -1.83 -17.18 -7.51
CA TYR A 218 -1.02 -16.77 -8.65
C TYR A 218 -0.15 -17.92 -9.20
N GLU A 219 0.49 -18.70 -8.33
CA GLU A 219 1.32 -19.84 -8.73
C GLU A 219 0.50 -20.99 -9.32
N SER A 220 -0.79 -21.10 -8.97
CA SER A 220 -1.70 -22.10 -9.55
C SER A 220 -2.13 -21.78 -11.00
N LEU A 221 -1.94 -20.54 -11.44
CA LEU A 221 -2.27 -20.12 -12.80
C LEU A 221 -1.28 -20.67 -13.83
N SER A 222 -1.77 -20.98 -15.03
CA SER A 222 -0.91 -21.23 -16.18
C SER A 222 -0.11 -19.98 -16.57
N GLN A 223 0.99 -20.14 -17.30
CA GLN A 223 1.81 -19.02 -17.77
C GLN A 223 1.01 -17.99 -18.60
N GLU A 224 0.05 -18.45 -19.40
CA GLU A 224 -0.81 -17.59 -20.21
C GLU A 224 -1.75 -16.76 -19.31
N GLU A 225 -2.34 -17.38 -18.29
CA GLU A 225 -3.20 -16.68 -17.31
C GLU A 225 -2.40 -15.68 -16.47
N GLN A 226 -1.19 -16.04 -16.02
CA GLN A 226 -0.30 -15.10 -15.31
C GLN A 226 0.04 -13.88 -16.19
N GLU A 227 0.35 -14.08 -17.47
CA GLU A 227 0.62 -12.97 -18.39
C GLU A 227 -0.61 -12.08 -18.57
N LYS A 228 -1.80 -12.68 -18.70
CA LYS A 228 -3.07 -11.95 -18.77
C LYS A 228 -3.31 -11.09 -17.52
N GLN A 229 -3.05 -11.63 -16.32
CA GLN A 229 -3.16 -10.89 -15.06
C GLN A 229 -2.18 -9.72 -15.05
N ARG A 230 -0.92 -9.93 -15.44
CA ARG A 230 0.08 -8.85 -15.55
C ARG A 230 -0.36 -7.74 -16.52
N GLU A 231 -0.91 -8.10 -17.69
CA GLU A 231 -1.40 -7.12 -18.67
C GLU A 231 -2.63 -6.33 -18.15
N GLN A 232 -3.50 -6.97 -17.39
CA GLN A 232 -4.63 -6.29 -16.74
C GLN A 232 -4.16 -5.31 -15.67
N ALA A 233 -3.18 -5.69 -14.86
CA ALA A 233 -2.64 -4.86 -13.78
C ALA A 233 -1.80 -3.65 -14.28
N LYS A 234 -1.46 -3.58 -15.57
CA LYS A 234 -0.78 -2.41 -16.18
C LYS A 234 -1.72 -1.24 -16.48
N LYS A 235 -3.03 -1.45 -16.49
CA LYS A 235 -4.04 -0.44 -16.83
C LYS A 235 -4.41 0.43 -15.64
#